data_8200615056287a0cb71e3f8f19d9ae72
#
_entry.id   8200615056287a0cb71e3f8f19d9ae72
#
_cell.length_a   1.000
_cell.length_b   1.000
_cell.length_c   1.000
_cell.angle_alpha   90.00
_cell.angle_beta   90.00
_cell.angle_gamma   90.00
#
_symmetry.space_group_name_H-M   'P 1'
#
loop_
_entity.id
_entity.type
_entity.pdbx_description
1 polymer ?
#
loop_
_entity_poly.entity_id
_entity_poly.type
_entity_poly.pdbx_seq_one_letter_code
_entity_poly.pdbx_strand_id
1 'polypeptide(L)' 'GEAISDFEKGKGQVAVHGEIWEALSQEKIKQGESIKVISVNNLKIVVKRNL' A
#
# COMPACT_ATOMS: atom_id res chain seq x y z
N GLY A 1 7.27 -3.55 2.18
CA GLY A 1 5.99 -4.19 1.93
C GLY A 1 5.73 -4.38 0.44
N GLU A 2 4.65 -5.02 0.19
CA GLU A 2 4.28 -5.40 -1.17
C GLU A 2 2.78 -5.19 -1.36
N ALA A 3 2.39 -4.66 -2.52
CA ALA A 3 0.99 -4.53 -2.87
C ALA A 3 0.41 -5.90 -3.19
N ILE A 4 -0.70 -6.26 -2.56
CA ILE A 4 -1.35 -7.54 -2.79
C ILE A 4 -2.62 -7.39 -3.64
N SER A 5 -2.95 -6.17 -4.02
CA SER A 5 -4.01 -5.88 -4.96
C SER A 5 -3.65 -4.64 -5.75
N ASP A 6 -4.33 -4.44 -6.89
CA ASP A 6 -4.20 -3.19 -7.62
C ASP A 6 -4.84 -2.08 -6.80
N PHE A 7 -4.21 -0.90 -6.83
CA PHE A 7 -4.79 0.27 -6.18
C PHE A 7 -5.79 0.92 -7.14
N GLU A 8 -7.00 1.12 -6.65
CA GLU A 8 -8.06 1.78 -7.40
C GLU A 8 -8.58 2.96 -6.59
N LYS A 9 -8.68 4.11 -7.23
CA LYS A 9 -9.16 5.33 -6.60
C LYS A 9 -8.38 5.65 -5.34
N GLY A 10 -7.08 5.39 -5.37
CA GLY A 10 -6.20 5.69 -4.25
C GLY A 10 -6.22 4.69 -3.11
N LYS A 11 -6.90 3.56 -3.27
CA LYS A 11 -7.01 2.55 -2.21
C LYS A 11 -6.57 1.19 -2.71
N GLY A 12 -5.93 0.44 -1.83
CA GLY A 12 -5.53 -0.93 -2.11
C GLY A 12 -5.14 -1.65 -0.85
N GLN A 13 -4.65 -2.86 -1.01
CA GLN A 13 -4.19 -3.66 0.13
C GLN A 13 -2.73 -4.00 -0.04
N VAL A 14 -2.02 -4.01 1.08
CA VAL A 14 -0.59 -4.30 1.08
C VAL A 14 -0.28 -5.29 2.18
N ALA A 15 0.80 -6.03 2.00
CA ALA A 15 1.33 -6.92 3.02
C ALA A 15 2.57 -6.25 3.62
N VAL A 16 2.57 -6.08 4.93
CA VAL A 16 3.68 -5.48 5.65
C VAL A 16 3.94 -6.33 6.88
N HIS A 17 5.16 -6.84 7.01
CA HIS A 17 5.55 -7.66 8.15
C HIS A 17 4.59 -8.82 8.40
N GLY A 18 4.14 -9.46 7.32
CA GLY A 18 3.25 -10.61 7.45
C GLY A 18 1.80 -10.29 7.74
N GLU A 19 1.45 -9.02 7.77
CA GLU A 19 0.08 -8.57 8.01
C GLU A 19 -0.47 -7.88 6.79
N ILE A 20 -1.78 -7.97 6.61
CA ILE A 20 -2.46 -7.31 5.50
C ILE A 20 -3.08 -6.01 6.01
N TRP A 21 -2.77 -4.92 5.31
CA TRP A 21 -3.26 -3.59 5.67
C TRP A 21 -4.01 -2.97 4.51
N GLU A 22 -5.04 -2.21 4.83
CA GLU A 22 -5.67 -1.34 3.87
C GLU A 22 -4.79 -0.09 3.74
N ALA A 23 -4.44 0.25 2.50
CA ALA A 23 -3.47 1.31 2.27
C ALA A 23 -4.04 2.36 1.31
N LEU A 24 -3.55 3.57 1.47
CA LEU A 24 -3.88 4.69 0.60
C LEU A 24 -2.63 5.13 -0.13
N SER A 25 -2.79 5.56 -1.38
CA SER A 25 -1.67 6.10 -2.13
C SER A 25 -2.17 7.09 -3.17
N GLN A 26 -1.34 8.07 -3.47
CA GLN A 26 -1.60 8.99 -4.57
C GLN A 26 -1.06 8.45 -5.88
N GLU A 27 -0.31 7.36 -5.81
CA GLU A 27 0.31 6.76 -6.98
C GLU A 27 -0.50 5.57 -7.48
N LYS A 28 -0.33 5.27 -8.75
CA LYS A 28 -0.97 4.12 -9.35
C LYS A 28 -0.10 2.90 -9.08
N ILE A 29 -0.56 2.05 -8.20
CA ILE A 29 0.19 0.87 -7.76
C ILE A 29 -0.53 -0.37 -8.23
N LYS A 30 0.22 -1.35 -8.71
CA LYS A 30 -0.34 -2.62 -9.16
C LYS A 30 0.07 -3.75 -8.24
N GLN A 31 -0.73 -4.79 -8.23
CA GLN A 31 -0.44 -5.98 -7.45
C GLN A 31 0.97 -6.48 -7.76
N GLY A 32 1.70 -6.82 -6.71
CA GLY A 32 3.06 -7.34 -6.83
C GLY A 32 4.15 -6.29 -6.74
N GLU A 33 3.79 -5.01 -6.81
CA GLU A 33 4.80 -3.97 -6.72
C GLU A 33 5.26 -3.76 -5.28
N SER A 34 6.54 -3.46 -5.10
CA SER A 34 7.06 -3.10 -3.80
C SER A 34 6.55 -1.72 -3.41
N ILE A 35 6.20 -1.58 -2.15
CA ILE A 35 5.73 -0.30 -1.64
C ILE A 35 6.53 0.10 -0.42
N LYS A 36 6.49 1.38 -0.12
CA LYS A 36 7.13 1.96 1.05
C LYS A 36 6.07 2.68 1.87
N VAL A 37 6.00 2.37 3.16
CA VAL A 37 5.06 3.04 4.06
C VAL A 37 5.60 4.43 4.38
N ILE A 38 4.79 5.45 4.16
CA ILE A 38 5.21 6.82 4.44
C ILE A 38 4.50 7.42 5.65
N SER A 39 3.34 6.89 6.02
CA SER A 39 2.73 7.28 7.29
C SER A 39 1.72 6.24 7.72
N VAL A 40 1.41 6.25 9.02
CA VAL A 40 0.40 5.38 9.60
C VAL A 40 -0.65 6.27 10.26
N ASN A 41 -1.91 6.00 9.95
CA ASN A 41 -3.01 6.83 10.47
C ASN A 41 -4.14 5.91 10.90
N ASN A 42 -4.27 5.70 12.20
CA ASN A 42 -5.25 4.78 12.77
C ASN A 42 -5.05 3.37 12.22
N LEU A 43 -6.07 2.84 11.52
CA LEU A 43 -6.01 1.50 10.95
C LEU A 43 -5.61 1.49 9.48
N LYS A 44 -5.24 2.64 8.95
CA LYS A 44 -4.86 2.77 7.54
C LYS A 44 -3.44 3.29 7.43
N ILE A 45 -2.77 2.88 6.39
CA ILE A 45 -1.41 3.36 6.15
C ILE A 45 -1.37 4.02 4.79
N VAL A 46 -0.49 5.00 4.65
CA VAL A 46 -0.25 5.68 3.38
C VAL A 46 1.06 5.16 2.83
N VAL A 47 1.03 4.76 1.58
CA VAL A 47 2.19 4.14 0.95
C VAL A 47 2.50 4.81 -0.38
N LYS A 48 3.70 4.53 -0.89
CA LYS A 48 4.10 4.93 -2.23
C LYS A 48 4.87 3.78 -2.86
N ARG A 49 5.06 3.85 -4.16
CA ARG A 49 5.88 2.85 -4.84
C ARG A 49 7.31 2.97 -4.34
N ASN A 50 7.92 1.83 -4.10
CA ASN A 50 9.30 1.78 -3.65
C ASN A 50 10.20 1.65 -4.88
N LEU A 51 10.52 2.77 -5.46
CA LEU A 51 11.34 2.83 -6.68
C LEU A 51 12.81 3.07 -6.34
#